data_fb77bd20b9d2f3bfce868447861f9999
#
_entry.id   fb77bd20b9d2f3bfce868447861f9999
#
_cell.length_a   1.000
_cell.length_b   1.000
_cell.length_c   1.000
_cell.angle_alpha   90.00
_cell.angle_beta   90.00
_cell.angle_gamma   90.00
#
_symmetry.space_group_name_H-M   'P 1'
#
loop_
_entity.id
_entity.type
_entity.pdbx_description
1 polymer ?
#
loop_
_entity_poly.entity_id
_entity_poly.type
_entity_poly.pdbx_seq_one_letter_code
_entity_poly.pdbx_strand_id
1 'polypeptide(L)'
;MDYEIKHHGLPPILKFMPVKEKFKRRVERAVVGNLQVLSARLPRLLTHSKFELFVQPTIDEFGPFGESADVESILLDETSFSNMLETINTRMNVAFHCANIYAQSLIPFLNVYVENKNVLKGLTYDNYKNQHYDVFRDMITTHQNEVTMFTKIPTTTNVSFIQVNSIILKSQFTPSPNKVLQKIAKLLPNIASLRNTTVNKAVTDAHDITSHEPFNVGEFYRLCTFLQGFDANMIEMTEDHIFASEMYKLLNEFDIRTTEQQQTEHFMLEQSWQALLDSLEMCEDTHKTRKSHFIKELSK
;
A
#
# COMPACT_ATOMS: atom_id res chain seq x y z
N MET A 1 9.38 18.25 14.15
CA MET A 1 8.04 18.53 13.60
C MET A 1 7.55 17.26 12.94
N ASP A 2 6.37 16.79 13.28
CA ASP A 2 5.84 15.51 12.82
C ASP A 2 4.72 15.73 11.80
N TYR A 3 4.62 14.83 10.82
CA TYR A 3 3.46 14.76 9.94
C TYR A 3 2.48 13.70 10.42
N GLU A 4 1.20 14.02 10.37
CA GLU A 4 0.12 13.10 10.70
C GLU A 4 -0.93 13.09 9.59
N ILE A 5 -1.44 11.89 9.27
CA ILE A 5 -2.58 11.73 8.36
C ILE A 5 -3.86 11.78 9.19
N LYS A 6 -4.72 12.76 8.94
CA LYS A 6 -6.04 12.84 9.60
C LYS A 6 -7.13 12.29 8.69
N HIS A 7 -7.94 11.40 9.25
CA HIS A 7 -9.12 10.82 8.61
C HIS A 7 -10.38 11.34 9.34
N HIS A 8 -11.09 12.28 8.73
CA HIS A 8 -12.38 12.78 9.23
C HIS A 8 -13.42 12.78 8.09
N GLY A 9 -13.62 11.62 7.42
CA GLY A 9 -14.60 11.53 6.32
C GLY A 9 -14.23 12.29 5.03
N LEU A 10 -13.14 13.04 5.04
CA LEU A 10 -12.54 13.76 3.90
C LEU A 10 -11.31 13.00 3.42
N PRO A 11 -10.82 13.27 2.19
CA PRO A 11 -9.55 12.71 1.74
C PRO A 11 -8.44 13.02 2.76
N PRO A 12 -7.56 12.07 3.05
CA PRO A 12 -6.51 12.25 4.05
C PRO A 12 -5.59 13.42 3.66
N ILE A 13 -5.30 14.28 4.63
CA ILE A 13 -4.46 15.46 4.43
C ILE A 13 -3.25 15.36 5.35
N LEU A 14 -2.07 15.70 4.81
CA LEU A 14 -0.85 15.84 5.60
C LEU A 14 -0.92 17.12 6.43
N LYS A 15 -0.72 17.01 7.74
CA LYS A 15 -0.67 18.15 8.66
C LYS A 15 0.59 18.11 9.50
N PHE A 16 1.15 19.29 9.75
CA PHE A 16 2.25 19.44 10.70
C PHE A 16 1.78 19.30 12.15
N MET A 17 2.55 18.61 12.96
CA MET A 17 2.37 18.55 14.40
C MET A 17 3.69 18.99 15.09
N PRO A 18 3.66 20.04 15.90
CA PRO A 18 2.53 20.94 16.17
C PRO A 18 2.21 21.86 14.99
N VAL A 19 0.97 22.35 14.94
CA VAL A 19 0.55 23.35 13.93
C VAL A 19 1.44 24.60 14.02
N LYS A 20 1.65 25.29 12.89
CA LYS A 20 2.54 26.45 12.76
C LYS A 20 2.36 27.49 13.87
N GLU A 21 1.13 27.87 14.19
CA GLU A 21 0.80 28.87 15.21
C GLU A 21 1.22 28.39 16.61
N LYS A 22 1.04 27.10 16.87
CA LYS A 22 1.41 26.49 18.17
C LYS A 22 2.94 26.42 18.33
N PHE A 23 3.66 26.17 17.22
CA PHE A 23 5.11 26.17 17.22
C PHE A 23 5.65 27.60 17.42
N LYS A 24 5.11 28.59 16.70
CA LYS A 24 5.49 30.01 16.88
C LYS A 24 5.33 30.45 18.33
N ARG A 25 4.15 30.20 18.93
CA ARG A 25 3.90 30.53 20.34
C ARG A 25 4.89 29.85 21.30
N ARG A 26 5.36 28.64 20.98
CA ARG A 26 6.39 27.98 21.81
C ARG A 26 7.74 28.69 21.72
N VAL A 27 8.14 29.13 20.52
CA VAL A 27 9.37 29.90 20.31
C VAL A 27 9.27 31.27 20.98
N GLU A 28 8.17 31.97 20.79
CA GLU A 28 7.89 33.26 21.46
C GLU A 28 7.97 33.12 22.99
N ARG A 29 7.32 32.11 23.55
CA ARG A 29 7.42 31.82 24.99
C ARG A 29 8.83 31.48 25.45
N ALA A 30 9.61 30.79 24.62
CA ALA A 30 10.99 30.46 24.96
C ALA A 30 11.89 31.70 25.00
N VAL A 31 11.64 32.67 24.14
CA VAL A 31 12.40 33.91 24.06
C VAL A 31 11.90 34.94 25.10
N VAL A 32 10.63 35.32 24.99
CA VAL A 32 10.05 36.38 25.86
C VAL A 32 9.76 35.87 27.26
N GLY A 33 9.24 34.62 27.41
CA GLY A 33 8.96 34.07 28.73
C GLY A 33 10.18 33.83 29.59
N ASN A 34 11.35 33.56 29.01
CA ASN A 34 12.60 33.51 29.76
C ASN A 34 13.02 34.91 30.22
N LEU A 35 12.78 35.97 29.46
CA LEU A 35 13.01 37.34 29.90
C LEU A 35 12.13 37.71 31.09
N GLN A 36 10.84 37.34 31.06
CA GLN A 36 9.94 37.54 32.21
C GLN A 36 10.42 36.87 33.47
N VAL A 37 10.90 35.62 33.37
CA VAL A 37 11.45 34.89 34.50
C VAL A 37 12.75 35.55 35.01
N LEU A 38 13.60 36.01 34.10
CA LEU A 38 14.82 36.73 34.48
C LEU A 38 14.50 38.07 35.10
N SER A 39 13.61 38.86 34.50
CA SER A 39 13.13 40.14 35.02
C SER A 39 12.57 40.00 36.45
N ALA A 40 11.73 38.99 36.68
CA ALA A 40 11.17 38.71 38.00
C ALA A 40 12.22 38.26 39.06
N ARG A 41 13.34 37.70 38.62
CA ARG A 41 14.44 37.23 39.50
C ARG A 41 15.52 38.26 39.73
N LEU A 42 15.67 39.24 38.84
CA LEU A 42 16.60 40.33 39.02
C LEU A 42 16.12 41.19 40.18
N PRO A 43 16.93 41.38 41.24
CA PRO A 43 16.57 42.28 42.31
C PRO A 43 16.38 43.67 41.68
N ARG A 44 15.24 44.28 41.95
CA ARG A 44 14.99 45.68 41.56
C ARG A 44 15.95 46.55 42.35
N LEU A 45 17.13 46.77 41.79
CA LEU A 45 18.16 47.60 42.44
C LEU A 45 17.60 48.95 42.85
N LEU A 46 16.66 49.50 42.05
CA LEU A 46 16.02 50.78 42.30
C LEU A 46 15.06 50.78 43.51
N THR A 47 14.54 49.63 43.94
CA THR A 47 13.64 49.52 45.10
C THR A 47 14.36 49.04 46.38
N HIS A 48 15.65 48.78 46.30
CA HIS A 48 16.39 48.29 47.47
C HIS A 48 16.87 49.49 48.32
N SER A 49 16.50 49.50 49.60
CA SER A 49 16.79 50.58 50.52
C SER A 49 18.27 51.04 50.56
N LYS A 50 19.21 50.14 50.23
CA LYS A 50 20.63 50.49 50.13
C LYS A 50 20.97 51.40 48.95
N PHE A 51 20.11 51.54 47.96
CA PHE A 51 20.34 52.32 46.74
C PHE A 51 19.36 53.50 46.62
N GLU A 52 18.55 53.76 47.65
CA GLU A 52 17.56 54.87 47.69
C GLU A 52 18.23 56.22 47.38
N LEU A 53 19.43 56.46 47.89
CA LEU A 53 20.23 57.69 47.66
C LEU A 53 20.64 57.88 46.20
N PHE A 54 20.74 56.82 45.43
CA PHE A 54 21.12 56.89 43.98
C PHE A 54 19.90 56.96 43.08
N VAL A 55 18.75 56.60 43.58
CA VAL A 55 17.51 56.56 42.78
C VAL A 55 16.83 57.95 42.80
N GLN A 56 16.86 58.65 43.92
CA GLN A 56 16.22 59.95 44.10
C GLN A 56 16.65 60.98 43.05
N PRO A 57 17.97 61.23 42.82
CA PRO A 57 18.42 62.16 41.79
C PRO A 57 17.98 61.77 40.39
N THR A 58 17.94 60.49 40.09
CA THR A 58 17.58 60.01 38.77
C THR A 58 16.08 60.18 38.51
N ILE A 59 15.23 60.05 39.54
CA ILE A 59 13.81 60.30 39.47
C ILE A 59 13.55 61.83 39.22
N ASP A 60 14.29 62.67 39.93
CA ASP A 60 14.11 64.14 39.80
C ASP A 60 14.61 64.65 38.45
N GLU A 61 15.64 64.05 37.86
CA GLU A 61 16.22 64.45 36.59
C GLU A 61 15.49 63.93 35.33
N PHE A 62 14.96 62.73 35.39
CA PHE A 62 14.30 62.06 34.28
C PHE A 62 12.76 61.82 34.44
N GLY A 63 12.18 62.37 35.52
CA GLY A 63 10.79 62.12 35.90
C GLY A 63 10.56 60.76 36.55
N PRO A 64 9.40 60.56 37.15
CA PRO A 64 9.08 59.28 37.82
C PRO A 64 9.16 58.16 36.78
N PHE A 65 10.15 57.31 36.86
CA PHE A 65 10.10 56.01 36.23
C PHE A 65 8.85 55.34 36.83
N GLY A 66 7.75 55.36 36.07
CA GLY A 66 6.51 54.78 36.49
C GLY A 66 6.77 53.41 37.08
N GLU A 67 5.98 52.97 38.06
CA GLU A 67 6.09 51.65 38.74
C GLU A 67 6.14 50.46 37.79
N SER A 68 5.96 50.68 36.48
CA SER A 68 5.87 49.68 35.43
C SER A 68 7.16 49.49 34.57
N ALA A 69 8.21 50.23 34.79
CA ALA A 69 9.48 50.02 34.02
C ALA A 69 10.22 48.80 34.55
N ASP A 70 9.80 47.62 34.13
CA ASP A 70 10.55 46.37 34.35
C ASP A 70 11.54 46.14 33.18
N VAL A 71 12.51 45.24 33.41
CA VAL A 71 13.53 44.89 32.40
C VAL A 71 12.87 44.33 31.13
N GLU A 72 11.71 43.73 31.24
CA GLU A 72 10.95 43.18 30.10
C GLU A 72 10.44 44.31 29.20
N SER A 73 9.79 45.34 29.75
CA SER A 73 9.24 46.45 28.97
C SER A 73 10.37 47.24 28.32
N ILE A 74 11.50 47.51 29.02
CA ILE A 74 12.65 48.20 28.47
C ILE A 74 13.26 47.41 27.29
N LEU A 75 13.40 46.11 27.41
CA LEU A 75 13.94 45.27 26.32
C LEU A 75 12.99 45.13 25.14
N LEU A 76 11.68 45.08 25.39
CA LEU A 76 10.69 45.01 24.32
C LEU A 76 10.61 46.34 23.53
N ASP A 77 10.87 47.49 24.15
CA ASP A 77 10.95 48.79 23.53
C ASP A 77 12.27 49.02 22.81
N GLU A 78 13.29 48.24 23.11
CA GLU A 78 14.59 48.34 22.47
C GLU A 78 14.49 47.90 20.98
N THR A 79 14.85 48.85 20.06
CA THR A 79 14.77 48.65 18.62
C THR A 79 15.57 47.42 18.12
N SER A 80 16.72 47.17 18.70
CA SER A 80 17.60 46.05 18.37
C SER A 80 16.94 44.71 18.71
N PHE A 81 16.29 44.62 19.90
CA PHE A 81 15.58 43.44 20.33
C PHE A 81 14.30 43.18 19.50
N SER A 82 13.55 44.23 19.21
CA SER A 82 12.39 44.17 18.34
C SER A 82 12.76 43.68 16.93
N ASN A 83 13.82 44.20 16.33
CA ASN A 83 14.34 43.76 15.03
C ASN A 83 14.81 42.26 15.09
N MET A 84 15.39 41.83 16.21
CA MET A 84 15.77 40.43 16.39
C MET A 84 14.54 39.51 16.41
N LEU A 85 13.48 39.88 17.13
CA LEU A 85 12.21 39.13 17.16
C LEU A 85 11.57 39.06 15.79
N GLU A 86 11.54 40.16 15.04
CA GLU A 86 11.05 40.20 13.67
C GLU A 86 11.86 39.28 12.74
N THR A 87 13.19 39.31 12.89
CA THR A 87 14.08 38.41 12.16
C THR A 87 13.80 36.95 12.46
N ILE A 88 13.59 36.58 13.73
CA ILE A 88 13.19 35.21 14.15
C ILE A 88 11.87 34.83 13.49
N ASN A 89 10.85 35.71 13.55
CA ASN A 89 9.54 35.47 12.94
C ASN A 89 9.62 35.28 11.43
N THR A 90 10.41 36.11 10.75
CA THR A 90 10.62 36.01 9.31
C THR A 90 11.31 34.69 8.94
N ARG A 91 12.37 34.32 9.64
CA ARG A 91 13.05 33.04 9.44
C ARG A 91 12.13 31.84 9.69
N MET A 92 11.29 31.89 10.74
CA MET A 92 10.28 30.87 11.00
C MET A 92 9.29 30.76 9.84
N ASN A 93 8.81 31.87 9.29
CA ASN A 93 7.90 31.87 8.14
C ASN A 93 8.54 31.20 6.92
N VAL A 94 9.79 31.53 6.61
CA VAL A 94 10.56 30.90 5.51
C VAL A 94 10.71 29.39 5.77
N ALA A 95 11.07 28.98 7.00
CA ALA A 95 11.24 27.58 7.31
C ALA A 95 9.94 26.77 7.19
N PHE A 96 8.80 27.35 7.60
CA PHE A 96 7.48 26.73 7.37
C PHE A 96 7.12 26.67 5.89
N HIS A 97 7.47 27.68 5.11
CA HIS A 97 7.28 27.64 3.66
C HIS A 97 8.08 26.48 3.03
N CYS A 98 9.36 26.35 3.37
CA CYS A 98 10.20 25.24 2.93
C CYS A 98 9.64 23.89 3.39
N ALA A 99 9.15 23.80 4.64
CA ALA A 99 8.53 22.59 5.15
C ALA A 99 7.23 22.22 4.39
N ASN A 100 6.45 23.21 3.95
CA ASN A 100 5.27 22.96 3.09
C ASN A 100 5.68 22.44 1.71
N ILE A 101 6.75 22.96 1.11
CA ILE A 101 7.31 22.44 -0.15
C ILE A 101 7.73 20.96 0.05
N TYR A 102 8.41 20.66 1.15
CA TYR A 102 8.76 19.28 1.47
C TYR A 102 7.52 18.40 1.67
N ALA A 103 6.46 18.91 2.32
CA ALA A 103 5.19 18.18 2.43
C ALA A 103 4.56 17.87 1.08
N GLN A 104 4.64 18.79 0.11
CA GLN A 104 4.16 18.55 -1.25
C GLN A 104 4.90 17.40 -1.95
N SER A 105 6.19 17.23 -1.69
CA SER A 105 6.96 16.09 -2.21
C SER A 105 6.49 14.72 -1.66
N LEU A 106 5.74 14.72 -0.55
CA LEU A 106 5.17 13.51 0.06
C LEU A 106 3.75 13.18 -0.43
N ILE A 107 3.11 14.07 -1.22
CA ILE A 107 1.76 13.86 -1.75
C ILE A 107 1.66 12.60 -2.63
N PRO A 108 2.61 12.28 -3.53
CA PRO A 108 2.55 11.05 -4.30
C PRO A 108 2.46 9.79 -3.41
N PHE A 109 3.19 9.75 -2.31
CA PHE A 109 3.13 8.64 -1.34
C PHE A 109 1.77 8.57 -0.63
N LEU A 110 1.16 9.72 -0.35
CA LEU A 110 -0.19 9.78 0.22
C LEU A 110 -1.23 9.23 -0.75
N ASN A 111 -1.12 9.55 -2.05
CA ASN A 111 -2.02 9.05 -3.09
C ASN A 111 -1.96 7.52 -3.18
N VAL A 112 -0.76 6.95 -3.25
CA VAL A 112 -0.56 5.49 -3.24
C VAL A 112 -1.16 4.84 -1.98
N TYR A 113 -0.98 5.46 -0.81
CA TYR A 113 -1.60 4.98 0.43
C TYR A 113 -3.14 4.95 0.37
N VAL A 114 -3.74 5.98 -0.24
CA VAL A 114 -5.21 6.05 -0.43
C VAL A 114 -5.68 4.99 -1.42
N GLU A 115 -4.98 4.84 -2.53
CA GLU A 115 -5.26 3.82 -3.55
C GLU A 115 -5.21 2.42 -2.94
N ASN A 116 -4.19 2.11 -2.16
CA ASN A 116 -4.06 0.84 -1.45
C ASN A 116 -5.23 0.55 -0.51
N LYS A 117 -5.76 1.58 0.16
CA LYS A 117 -6.97 1.43 0.97
C LYS A 117 -8.20 1.08 0.14
N ASN A 118 -8.32 1.66 -1.04
CA ASN A 118 -9.44 1.38 -1.95
C ASN A 118 -9.30 -0.02 -2.56
N VAL A 119 -8.10 -0.39 -3.00
CA VAL A 119 -7.78 -1.74 -3.49
C VAL A 119 -8.12 -2.79 -2.42
N LEU A 120 -7.70 -2.56 -1.16
CA LEU A 120 -8.02 -3.48 -0.06
C LEU A 120 -9.53 -3.70 0.14
N LYS A 121 -10.36 -2.69 -0.07
CA LYS A 121 -11.82 -2.82 0.03
C LYS A 121 -12.38 -3.64 -1.13
N GLY A 122 -11.88 -3.41 -2.35
CA GLY A 122 -12.33 -4.07 -3.57
C GLY A 122 -11.77 -5.49 -3.77
N LEU A 123 -10.70 -5.87 -3.05
CA LEU A 123 -10.03 -7.15 -3.20
C LEU A 123 -10.84 -8.27 -2.52
N THR A 124 -11.87 -8.75 -3.20
CA THR A 124 -12.74 -9.85 -2.78
C THR A 124 -12.66 -11.00 -3.77
N TYR A 125 -12.98 -12.19 -3.33
CA TYR A 125 -12.98 -13.39 -4.17
C TYR A 125 -13.86 -13.20 -5.42
N ASP A 126 -15.09 -12.71 -5.25
CA ASP A 126 -16.05 -12.55 -6.36
C ASP A 126 -15.59 -11.57 -7.44
N ASN A 127 -14.85 -10.54 -7.06
CA ASN A 127 -14.35 -9.54 -8.01
C ASN A 127 -13.14 -10.05 -8.81
N TYR A 128 -12.38 -11.02 -8.26
CA TYR A 128 -11.10 -11.44 -8.83
C TYR A 128 -11.07 -12.90 -9.34
N LYS A 129 -12.11 -13.71 -9.06
CA LYS A 129 -12.16 -15.12 -9.47
C LYS A 129 -12.03 -15.34 -10.98
N ASN A 130 -12.44 -14.36 -11.80
CA ASN A 130 -12.40 -14.44 -13.26
C ASN A 130 -11.29 -13.57 -13.89
N GLN A 131 -10.43 -12.96 -13.09
CA GLN A 131 -9.34 -12.12 -13.60
C GLN A 131 -8.20 -12.98 -14.13
N HIS A 132 -7.54 -12.49 -15.19
CA HIS A 132 -6.38 -13.14 -15.78
C HIS A 132 -5.19 -13.15 -14.79
N TYR A 133 -4.33 -14.16 -14.88
CA TYR A 133 -3.18 -14.31 -13.99
C TYR A 133 -2.19 -13.13 -14.08
N ASP A 134 -2.06 -12.48 -15.25
CA ASP A 134 -1.21 -11.29 -15.41
C ASP A 134 -1.64 -10.12 -14.52
N VAL A 135 -2.95 -9.96 -14.29
CA VAL A 135 -3.47 -8.92 -13.38
C VAL A 135 -2.91 -9.11 -11.98
N PHE A 136 -2.82 -10.37 -11.50
CA PHE A 136 -2.23 -10.66 -10.20
C PHE A 136 -0.72 -10.44 -10.19
N ARG A 137 -0.02 -10.80 -11.27
CA ARG A 137 1.42 -10.54 -11.42
C ARG A 137 1.72 -9.06 -11.33
N ASP A 138 0.98 -8.23 -12.07
CA ASP A 138 1.12 -6.79 -12.08
C ASP A 138 0.81 -6.18 -10.71
N MET A 139 -0.26 -6.65 -10.05
CA MET A 139 -0.61 -6.19 -8.71
C MET A 139 0.48 -6.51 -7.70
N ILE A 140 1.00 -7.74 -7.68
CA ILE A 140 2.05 -8.14 -6.74
C ILE A 140 3.31 -7.30 -6.98
N THR A 141 3.75 -7.19 -8.24
CA THR A 141 4.94 -6.42 -8.62
C THR A 141 4.79 -4.95 -8.25
N THR A 142 3.63 -4.35 -8.53
CA THR A 142 3.33 -2.95 -8.17
C THR A 142 3.44 -2.73 -6.68
N HIS A 143 2.79 -3.57 -5.87
CA HIS A 143 2.82 -3.39 -4.41
C HIS A 143 4.17 -3.73 -3.77
N GLN A 144 4.99 -4.62 -4.37
CA GLN A 144 6.38 -4.81 -3.95
C GLN A 144 7.24 -3.57 -4.23
N ASN A 145 7.05 -2.93 -5.39
CA ASN A 145 7.70 -1.67 -5.72
C ASN A 145 7.29 -0.54 -4.75
N GLU A 146 6.02 -0.49 -4.36
CA GLU A 146 5.52 0.47 -3.36
C GLU A 146 6.13 0.24 -1.97
N VAL A 147 6.32 -1.00 -1.53
CA VAL A 147 7.06 -1.31 -0.29
C VAL A 147 8.46 -0.70 -0.36
N THR A 148 9.15 -0.93 -1.47
CA THR A 148 10.49 -0.38 -1.70
C THR A 148 10.48 1.15 -1.73
N MET A 149 9.49 1.76 -2.36
CA MET A 149 9.31 3.21 -2.42
C MET A 149 9.10 3.81 -1.02
N PHE A 150 8.22 3.23 -0.20
CA PHE A 150 7.98 3.72 1.16
C PHE A 150 9.16 3.54 2.12
N THR A 151 9.98 2.52 1.91
CA THR A 151 11.21 2.33 2.71
C THR A 151 12.22 3.43 2.48
N LYS A 152 12.26 4.04 1.28
CA LYS A 152 13.16 5.15 0.91
C LYS A 152 12.80 6.48 1.56
N ILE A 153 11.60 6.63 2.13
CA ILE A 153 11.24 7.87 2.84
C ILE A 153 12.16 8.06 4.04
N PRO A 154 12.89 9.18 4.13
CA PRO A 154 13.77 9.45 5.26
C PRO A 154 12.96 9.62 6.54
N THR A 155 13.46 9.11 7.65
CA THR A 155 12.82 9.25 8.96
C THR A 155 12.89 10.67 9.50
N THR A 156 13.98 11.38 9.19
CA THR A 156 14.20 12.77 9.58
C THR A 156 14.80 13.54 8.40
N THR A 157 14.35 14.77 8.19
CA THR A 157 14.85 15.65 7.14
C THR A 157 15.02 17.05 7.70
N ASN A 158 16.19 17.65 7.54
CA ASN A 158 16.42 19.04 7.90
C ASN A 158 15.93 19.95 6.77
N VAL A 159 14.92 20.76 7.08
CA VAL A 159 14.33 21.70 6.17
C VAL A 159 14.55 23.12 6.72
N SER A 160 15.52 23.84 6.17
CA SER A 160 16.02 25.07 6.78
C SER A 160 16.55 24.79 8.20
N PHE A 161 16.09 25.49 9.23
CA PHE A 161 16.44 25.23 10.61
C PHE A 161 15.42 24.34 11.36
N ILE A 162 14.39 23.85 10.68
CA ILE A 162 13.40 22.92 11.24
C ILE A 162 13.78 21.49 10.87
N GLN A 163 13.90 20.62 11.86
CA GLN A 163 13.98 19.18 11.61
C GLN A 163 12.55 18.60 11.53
N VAL A 164 12.23 18.01 10.39
CA VAL A 164 10.97 17.33 10.15
C VAL A 164 11.15 15.85 10.46
N ASN A 165 10.29 15.31 11.30
CA ASN A 165 10.26 13.90 11.66
C ASN A 165 9.11 13.20 10.89
N SER A 166 9.46 12.23 10.05
CA SER A 166 8.52 11.47 9.23
C SER A 166 8.28 10.05 9.76
N ILE A 167 8.76 9.70 10.97
CA ILE A 167 8.64 8.35 11.53
C ILE A 167 7.17 7.91 11.60
N ILE A 168 6.30 8.77 12.14
CA ILE A 168 4.85 8.48 12.28
C ILE A 168 4.23 8.27 10.89
N LEU A 169 4.55 9.13 9.93
CA LEU A 169 4.06 9.02 8.57
C LEU A 169 4.51 7.71 7.91
N LYS A 170 5.80 7.40 8.01
CA LYS A 170 6.38 6.18 7.48
C LYS A 170 5.75 4.93 8.11
N SER A 171 5.50 4.93 9.42
CA SER A 171 4.84 3.82 10.11
C SER A 171 3.39 3.60 9.67
N GLN A 172 2.71 4.62 9.14
CA GLN A 172 1.37 4.52 8.57
C GLN A 172 1.39 4.06 7.11
N PHE A 173 2.36 4.50 6.31
CA PHE A 173 2.46 4.15 4.90
C PHE A 173 2.96 2.73 4.66
N THR A 174 4.05 2.34 5.31
CA THR A 174 4.73 1.06 5.08
C THR A 174 3.83 -0.18 5.21
N PRO A 175 2.88 -0.28 6.16
CA PRO A 175 2.00 -1.43 6.26
C PRO A 175 0.94 -1.51 5.15
N SER A 176 0.70 -0.42 4.39
CA SER A 176 -0.39 -0.35 3.42
C SER A 176 -0.24 -1.35 2.27
N PRO A 177 0.86 -1.34 1.48
CA PRO A 177 1.05 -2.29 0.40
C PRO A 177 1.24 -3.72 0.93
N ASN A 178 1.88 -3.90 2.09
CA ASN A 178 2.03 -5.22 2.70
C ASN A 178 0.68 -5.87 3.04
N LYS A 179 -0.32 -5.09 3.45
CA LYS A 179 -1.68 -5.60 3.69
C LYS A 179 -2.35 -6.06 2.39
N VAL A 180 -2.11 -5.35 1.28
CA VAL A 180 -2.61 -5.77 -0.03
C VAL A 180 -1.94 -7.08 -0.45
N LEU A 181 -0.62 -7.17 -0.39
CA LEU A 181 0.14 -8.39 -0.70
C LEU A 181 -0.32 -9.58 0.15
N GLN A 182 -0.50 -9.39 1.46
CA GLN A 182 -1.01 -10.44 2.34
C GLN A 182 -2.43 -10.89 1.96
N LYS A 183 -3.28 -9.98 1.50
CA LYS A 183 -4.63 -10.31 1.07
C LYS A 183 -4.63 -11.07 -0.26
N ILE A 184 -3.78 -10.66 -1.21
CA ILE A 184 -3.54 -11.39 -2.47
C ILE A 184 -3.01 -12.79 -2.17
N ALA A 185 -1.99 -12.92 -1.31
CA ALA A 185 -1.41 -14.20 -0.94
C ALA A 185 -2.41 -15.17 -0.27
N LYS A 186 -3.47 -14.67 0.35
CA LYS A 186 -4.56 -15.50 0.88
C LYS A 186 -5.62 -15.86 -0.16
N LEU A 187 -5.82 -15.00 -1.14
CA LEU A 187 -6.91 -15.11 -2.11
C LEU A 187 -6.49 -15.95 -3.32
N LEU A 188 -5.27 -15.76 -3.80
CA LEU A 188 -4.75 -16.36 -5.01
C LEU A 188 -4.71 -17.91 -4.98
N PRO A 189 -4.26 -18.59 -3.90
CA PRO A 189 -4.29 -20.04 -3.82
C PRO A 189 -5.69 -20.63 -3.95
N ASN A 190 -6.70 -19.94 -3.40
CA ASN A 190 -8.10 -20.40 -3.48
C ASN A 190 -8.67 -20.25 -4.89
N ILE A 191 -8.31 -19.18 -5.60
CA ILE A 191 -8.71 -18.98 -7.00
C ILE A 191 -8.03 -20.04 -7.88
N ALA A 192 -6.74 -20.25 -7.69
CA ALA A 192 -5.97 -21.27 -8.42
C ALA A 192 -6.54 -22.68 -8.21
N SER A 193 -6.83 -23.04 -6.96
CA SER A 193 -7.40 -24.36 -6.61
C SER A 193 -8.79 -24.56 -7.23
N LEU A 194 -9.66 -23.55 -7.19
CA LEU A 194 -10.98 -23.67 -7.82
C LEU A 194 -10.88 -23.86 -9.33
N ARG A 195 -10.03 -23.08 -10.01
CA ARG A 195 -9.80 -23.25 -11.46
C ARG A 195 -9.24 -24.64 -11.75
N ASN A 196 -8.23 -25.05 -11.01
CA ASN A 196 -7.64 -26.37 -11.14
C ASN A 196 -8.67 -27.49 -11.02
N THR A 197 -9.53 -27.43 -10.00
CA THR A 197 -10.61 -28.42 -9.78
C THR A 197 -11.62 -28.43 -10.94
N THR A 198 -11.98 -27.24 -11.44
CA THR A 198 -12.94 -27.13 -12.56
C THR A 198 -12.36 -27.75 -13.84
N VAL A 199 -11.10 -27.42 -14.16
CA VAL A 199 -10.40 -27.96 -15.33
C VAL A 199 -10.18 -29.45 -15.20
N ASN A 200 -9.72 -29.91 -14.03
CA ASN A 200 -9.47 -31.35 -13.80
C ASN A 200 -10.74 -32.19 -13.96
N LYS A 201 -11.89 -31.67 -13.53
CA LYS A 201 -13.18 -32.34 -13.75
C LYS A 201 -13.49 -32.45 -15.23
N ALA A 202 -13.38 -31.36 -16.00
CA ALA A 202 -13.64 -31.36 -17.43
C ALA A 202 -12.69 -32.32 -18.19
N VAL A 203 -11.42 -32.33 -17.81
CA VAL A 203 -10.38 -33.22 -18.37
C VAL A 203 -10.71 -34.69 -18.05
N THR A 204 -11.08 -34.98 -16.81
CA THR A 204 -11.43 -36.35 -16.40
C THR A 204 -12.68 -36.84 -17.12
N ASP A 205 -13.73 -36.00 -17.19
CA ASP A 205 -14.98 -36.33 -17.91
C ASP A 205 -14.70 -36.61 -19.42
N ALA A 206 -13.79 -35.84 -20.03
CA ALA A 206 -13.37 -36.05 -21.42
C ALA A 206 -12.54 -37.33 -21.59
N HIS A 207 -11.58 -37.58 -20.69
CA HIS A 207 -10.75 -38.78 -20.69
C HIS A 207 -11.59 -40.04 -20.52
N ASP A 208 -12.60 -40.05 -19.63
CA ASP A 208 -13.48 -41.21 -19.45
C ASP A 208 -14.25 -41.58 -20.73
N ILE A 209 -14.63 -40.58 -21.54
CA ILE A 209 -15.29 -40.81 -22.83
C ILE A 209 -14.31 -41.35 -23.89
N THR A 210 -13.09 -40.79 -23.95
CA THR A 210 -12.09 -41.13 -24.96
C THR A 210 -11.34 -42.41 -24.68
N SER A 211 -11.18 -42.79 -23.44
CA SER A 211 -10.51 -44.04 -23.00
C SER A 211 -11.40 -45.27 -23.14
N HIS A 212 -12.72 -45.07 -23.22
CA HIS A 212 -13.65 -46.19 -23.31
C HIS A 212 -13.74 -46.74 -24.73
N GLU A 213 -13.43 -48.02 -24.92
CA GLU A 213 -13.52 -48.70 -26.20
C GLU A 213 -14.98 -49.08 -26.52
N PRO A 214 -15.58 -48.56 -27.62
CA PRO A 214 -16.97 -48.80 -27.89
C PRO A 214 -17.24 -50.26 -28.28
N PHE A 215 -18.20 -50.90 -27.57
CA PHE A 215 -18.60 -52.27 -27.81
C PHE A 215 -19.76 -52.42 -28.83
N ASN A 216 -20.53 -51.36 -29.02
CA ASN A 216 -21.69 -51.38 -29.89
C ASN A 216 -21.80 -50.09 -30.74
N VAL A 217 -22.65 -50.14 -31.73
CA VAL A 217 -22.88 -49.02 -32.67
C VAL A 217 -23.34 -47.73 -31.94
N GLY A 218 -24.17 -47.91 -30.87
CA GLY A 218 -24.67 -46.79 -30.11
C GLY A 218 -23.58 -46.04 -29.34
N GLU A 219 -22.64 -46.77 -28.75
CA GLU A 219 -21.49 -46.19 -28.09
C GLU A 219 -20.50 -45.56 -29.09
N PHE A 220 -20.29 -46.22 -30.24
CA PHE A 220 -19.48 -45.66 -31.31
C PHE A 220 -20.08 -44.33 -31.84
N TYR A 221 -21.42 -44.27 -32.00
CA TYR A 221 -22.11 -43.05 -32.41
C TYR A 221 -21.90 -41.92 -31.38
N ARG A 222 -22.04 -42.21 -30.09
CA ARG A 222 -21.79 -41.24 -29.00
C ARG A 222 -20.37 -40.71 -29.06
N LEU A 223 -19.37 -41.59 -29.23
CA LEU A 223 -17.98 -41.25 -29.38
C LEU A 223 -17.75 -40.33 -30.59
N CYS A 224 -18.33 -40.69 -31.76
CA CYS A 224 -18.23 -39.85 -32.96
C CYS A 224 -18.85 -38.46 -32.77
N THR A 225 -20.00 -38.38 -32.10
CA THR A 225 -20.69 -37.12 -31.82
C THR A 225 -19.85 -36.26 -30.85
N PHE A 226 -19.25 -36.90 -29.84
CA PHE A 226 -18.33 -36.22 -28.91
C PHE A 226 -17.11 -35.65 -29.63
N LEU A 227 -16.45 -36.45 -30.47
CA LEU A 227 -15.27 -36.03 -31.24
C LEU A 227 -15.57 -34.89 -32.21
N GLN A 228 -16.76 -34.89 -32.85
CA GLN A 228 -17.15 -33.81 -33.76
C GLN A 228 -17.30 -32.44 -33.08
N GLY A 229 -17.72 -32.40 -31.82
CA GLY A 229 -17.81 -31.18 -31.03
C GLY A 229 -16.54 -30.87 -30.21
N PHE A 230 -15.63 -31.84 -30.14
CA PHE A 230 -14.49 -31.79 -29.20
C PHE A 230 -13.41 -30.75 -29.57
N ASP A 231 -13.19 -30.51 -30.88
CA ASP A 231 -12.18 -29.57 -31.35
C ASP A 231 -12.40 -28.16 -30.76
N ALA A 232 -13.65 -27.70 -30.72
CA ALA A 232 -13.99 -26.40 -30.12
C ALA A 232 -13.82 -26.41 -28.60
N ASN A 233 -14.24 -27.50 -27.94
CA ASN A 233 -14.10 -27.66 -26.48
C ASN A 233 -12.64 -27.84 -26.08
N MET A 234 -11.80 -28.46 -26.93
CA MET A 234 -10.39 -28.66 -26.66
C MET A 234 -9.61 -27.34 -26.61
N ILE A 235 -9.99 -26.36 -27.43
CA ILE A 235 -9.35 -25.03 -27.37
C ILE A 235 -9.63 -24.39 -26.00
N GLU A 236 -10.90 -24.38 -25.56
CA GLU A 236 -11.29 -23.81 -24.27
C GLU A 236 -10.61 -24.55 -23.09
N MET A 237 -10.61 -25.89 -23.14
CA MET A 237 -9.94 -26.71 -22.12
C MET A 237 -8.43 -26.48 -22.07
N THR A 238 -7.79 -26.28 -23.24
CA THR A 238 -6.35 -25.97 -23.33
C THR A 238 -6.05 -24.61 -22.73
N GLU A 239 -6.86 -23.60 -23.03
CA GLU A 239 -6.74 -22.26 -22.46
C GLU A 239 -6.91 -22.29 -20.93
N ASP A 240 -7.91 -23.01 -20.45
CA ASP A 240 -8.16 -23.18 -19.02
C ASP A 240 -7.05 -23.96 -18.30
N HIS A 241 -6.48 -25.01 -18.93
CA HIS A 241 -5.33 -25.75 -18.43
C HIS A 241 -4.09 -24.85 -18.33
N ILE A 242 -3.78 -24.10 -19.41
CA ILE A 242 -2.65 -23.15 -19.41
C ILE A 242 -2.87 -22.11 -18.29
N PHE A 243 -4.09 -21.59 -18.16
CA PHE A 243 -4.42 -20.65 -17.12
C PHE A 243 -4.18 -21.21 -15.72
N ALA A 244 -4.62 -22.43 -15.43
CA ALA A 244 -4.39 -23.08 -14.15
C ALA A 244 -2.90 -23.28 -13.88
N SER A 245 -2.14 -23.78 -14.86
CA SER A 245 -0.69 -23.97 -14.75
C SER A 245 0.06 -22.65 -14.52
N GLU A 246 -0.29 -21.57 -15.24
CA GLU A 246 0.32 -20.25 -15.04
C GLU A 246 -0.01 -19.65 -13.66
N MET A 247 -1.22 -19.92 -13.11
CA MET A 247 -1.55 -19.51 -11.74
C MET A 247 -0.65 -20.20 -10.70
N TYR A 248 -0.37 -21.50 -10.85
CA TYR A 248 0.53 -22.21 -9.94
C TYR A 248 2.01 -21.80 -10.13
N LYS A 249 2.43 -21.48 -11.36
CA LYS A 249 3.74 -20.88 -11.61
C LYS A 249 3.88 -19.53 -10.90
N LEU A 250 2.83 -18.70 -10.97
CA LEU A 250 2.78 -17.41 -10.29
C LEU A 250 2.89 -17.56 -8.76
N LEU A 251 2.18 -18.53 -8.17
CA LEU A 251 2.28 -18.84 -6.75
C LEU A 251 3.72 -19.19 -6.34
N ASN A 252 4.41 -19.98 -7.17
CA ASN A 252 5.80 -20.34 -6.93
C ASN A 252 6.76 -19.17 -7.16
N GLU A 253 6.55 -18.36 -8.20
CA GLU A 253 7.36 -17.18 -8.52
C GLU A 253 7.41 -16.17 -7.36
N PHE A 254 6.28 -15.98 -6.67
CA PHE A 254 6.17 -15.05 -5.55
C PHE A 254 6.22 -15.70 -4.16
N ASP A 255 6.63 -16.95 -4.07
CA ASP A 255 6.73 -17.73 -2.82
C ASP A 255 5.43 -17.69 -1.98
N ILE A 256 4.29 -17.75 -2.66
CA ILE A 256 2.98 -17.80 -2.01
C ILE A 256 2.66 -19.26 -1.64
N ARG A 257 2.53 -19.49 -0.35
CA ARG A 257 2.30 -20.83 0.20
C ARG A 257 0.96 -21.39 -0.23
N THR A 258 0.99 -22.61 -0.74
CA THR A 258 -0.17 -23.47 -1.02
C THR A 258 -0.22 -24.62 -0.04
N THR A 259 -1.39 -25.22 0.15
CA THR A 259 -1.52 -26.45 0.95
C THR A 259 -1.00 -27.65 0.17
N GLU A 260 -0.58 -28.71 0.87
CA GLU A 260 -0.16 -29.97 0.25
C GLU A 260 -1.26 -30.55 -0.65
N GLN A 261 -2.52 -30.42 -0.22
CA GLN A 261 -3.68 -30.84 -1.00
C GLN A 261 -3.76 -30.07 -2.34
N GLN A 262 -3.62 -28.75 -2.33
CA GLN A 262 -3.65 -27.93 -3.55
C GLN A 262 -2.52 -28.29 -4.51
N GLN A 263 -1.34 -28.57 -3.99
CA GLN A 263 -0.21 -29.02 -4.82
C GLN A 263 -0.47 -30.40 -5.44
N THR A 264 -1.02 -31.32 -4.66
CA THR A 264 -1.38 -32.68 -5.14
C THR A 264 -2.47 -32.60 -6.21
N GLU A 265 -3.50 -31.78 -6.00
CA GLU A 265 -4.57 -31.56 -6.99
C GLU A 265 -4.04 -30.97 -8.30
N HIS A 266 -3.07 -30.07 -8.23
CA HIS A 266 -2.43 -29.52 -9.43
C HIS A 266 -1.58 -30.58 -10.16
N PHE A 267 -0.80 -31.37 -9.42
CA PHE A 267 -0.05 -32.48 -9.98
C PHE A 267 -0.96 -33.50 -10.66
N MET A 268 -2.12 -33.81 -10.04
CA MET A 268 -3.13 -34.68 -10.65
C MET A 268 -3.71 -34.11 -11.93
N LEU A 269 -3.94 -32.80 -12.01
CA LEU A 269 -4.38 -32.15 -13.26
C LEU A 269 -3.37 -32.36 -14.39
N GLU A 270 -2.07 -32.16 -14.13
CA GLU A 270 -1.03 -32.36 -15.16
C GLU A 270 -0.98 -33.82 -15.64
N GLN A 271 -1.17 -34.77 -14.72
CA GLN A 271 -1.25 -36.19 -15.10
C GLN A 271 -2.53 -36.52 -15.88
N SER A 272 -3.68 -36.01 -15.46
CA SER A 272 -4.94 -36.22 -16.14
C SER A 272 -4.94 -35.58 -17.54
N TRP A 273 -4.31 -34.40 -17.68
CA TRP A 273 -4.14 -33.74 -18.96
C TRP A 273 -3.32 -34.58 -19.94
N GLN A 274 -2.20 -35.11 -19.49
CA GLN A 274 -1.36 -35.97 -20.35
C GLN A 274 -2.09 -37.27 -20.71
N ALA A 275 -2.80 -37.88 -19.76
CA ALA A 275 -3.60 -39.06 -20.02
C ALA A 275 -4.72 -38.81 -21.04
N LEU A 276 -5.35 -37.64 -20.99
CA LEU A 276 -6.35 -37.22 -21.99
C LEU A 276 -5.72 -37.12 -23.38
N LEU A 277 -4.56 -36.47 -23.52
CA LEU A 277 -3.86 -36.35 -24.82
C LEU A 277 -3.50 -37.72 -25.39
N ASP A 278 -2.96 -38.62 -24.56
CA ASP A 278 -2.62 -39.99 -24.98
C ASP A 278 -3.86 -40.78 -25.40
N SER A 279 -4.99 -40.64 -24.66
CA SER A 279 -6.26 -41.29 -25.00
C SER A 279 -6.89 -40.77 -26.26
N LEU A 280 -6.75 -39.48 -26.58
CA LEU A 280 -7.22 -38.88 -27.83
C LEU A 280 -6.49 -39.42 -29.04
N GLU A 281 -5.15 -39.56 -28.97
CA GLU A 281 -4.36 -40.13 -30.04
C GLU A 281 -4.78 -41.58 -30.32
N MET A 282 -4.93 -42.39 -29.26
CA MET A 282 -5.42 -43.76 -29.37
C MET A 282 -6.87 -43.83 -29.92
N CYS A 283 -7.73 -42.89 -29.50
CA CYS A 283 -9.12 -42.82 -29.93
C CYS A 283 -9.25 -42.50 -31.41
N GLU A 284 -8.46 -41.60 -31.97
CA GLU A 284 -8.44 -41.29 -33.40
C GLU A 284 -8.04 -42.51 -34.24
N ASP A 285 -7.09 -43.30 -33.83
CA ASP A 285 -6.65 -44.49 -34.51
C ASP A 285 -7.72 -45.61 -34.42
N THR A 286 -8.34 -45.75 -33.26
CA THR A 286 -9.49 -46.66 -33.07
C THR A 286 -10.67 -46.24 -33.93
N HIS A 287 -10.99 -44.95 -34.01
CA HIS A 287 -12.06 -44.43 -34.89
C HIS A 287 -11.81 -44.77 -36.34
N LYS A 288 -10.60 -44.57 -36.85
CA LYS A 288 -10.22 -44.88 -38.25
C LYS A 288 -10.37 -46.39 -38.55
N THR A 289 -9.95 -47.25 -37.66
CA THR A 289 -9.95 -48.70 -37.86
C THR A 289 -11.33 -49.31 -37.68
N ARG A 290 -12.12 -48.88 -36.67
CA ARG A 290 -13.45 -49.47 -36.38
C ARG A 290 -14.59 -48.88 -37.16
N LYS A 291 -14.44 -47.70 -37.78
CA LYS A 291 -15.46 -47.07 -38.64
C LYS A 291 -15.94 -48.04 -39.72
N SER A 292 -15.02 -48.74 -40.37
CA SER A 292 -15.35 -49.70 -41.43
C SER A 292 -16.09 -50.96 -40.91
N HIS A 293 -15.82 -51.38 -39.65
CA HIS A 293 -16.47 -52.48 -38.99
C HIS A 293 -17.93 -52.16 -38.64
N PHE A 294 -18.16 -51.03 -37.95
CA PHE A 294 -19.51 -50.61 -37.55
C PHE A 294 -20.42 -50.22 -38.72
N ILE A 295 -19.87 -49.69 -39.82
CA ILE A 295 -20.63 -49.45 -41.06
C ILE A 295 -21.12 -50.78 -41.63
N LYS A 296 -20.33 -51.83 -41.64
CA LYS A 296 -20.75 -53.18 -42.10
C LYS A 296 -21.79 -53.80 -41.18
N GLU A 297 -21.74 -53.53 -39.90
CA GLU A 297 -22.72 -54.04 -38.94
C GLU A 297 -24.08 -53.34 -39.06
N LEU A 298 -24.09 -52.03 -39.39
CA LEU A 298 -25.30 -51.25 -39.69
C LEU A 298 -25.97 -51.63 -41.01
N SER A 299 -25.22 -52.26 -41.91
CA SER A 299 -25.73 -52.67 -43.25
C SER A 299 -26.26 -54.11 -43.30
N LYS A 300 -26.19 -54.81 -42.17
CA LYS A 300 -26.79 -56.16 -41.95
C LYS A 300 -28.17 -56.03 -41.31
#